data_3002cde7687e87c2643123dee4d7d768
#
_entry.id   3002cde7687e87c2643123dee4d7d768
#
_cell.length_a   1.000
_cell.length_b   1.000
_cell.length_c   1.000
_cell.angle_alpha   90.00
_cell.angle_beta   90.00
_cell.angle_gamma   90.00
#
_symmetry.space_group_name_H-M   'P 1'
#
loop_
_entity.id
_entity.type
_entity.pdbx_description
1 polymer ?
#
loop_
_entity_poly.entity_id
_entity_poly.type
_entity_poly.pdbx_seq_one_letter_code
_entity_poly.pdbx_strand_id
1 'polypeptide(L)'
;MYIWVRNRWIMINTTINQFLTKQLPNLKIAVVGDVMVDRYVFGDVSRISPEAPVPVNRVSKMKEVLGGAGNVASNLSNLDCKVYLGALAGNDDHGRLLQHLLDTDKIDTTGLITSDDRSTITKMRILGDRQQMMRLDFETITNLTNQEEQQLSVWLENLCKAGIDGIVVSDYGKGVCTPTLLKTIFGLAKEYGVQTIVDPKGADWSKYNGATCITPNVKELGECVGRKLENDDATIVEAAKSVLTTVDLDYIVATRSAKGITVIAKDGRTWHNPATQQEVFDVSGAGDTVVSMMMTCLASGLSMRLALHIANGAAGIVVSKVGTYPIHRSELLDLWHSYKHSIQSKPLYTKEEM
;
A
#
# COMPACT_ATOMS: atom_id res chain seq x y z
N MET A 1 -39.16 -9.50 -0.06
CA MET A 1 -38.05 -8.60 0.33
C MET A 1 -37.06 -9.27 1.27
N TYR A 2 -37.45 -9.89 2.38
CA TYR A 2 -36.56 -10.56 3.35
C TYR A 2 -35.74 -11.71 2.73
N ILE A 3 -36.31 -12.53 1.89
CA ILE A 3 -35.67 -13.68 1.23
C ILE A 3 -34.61 -13.20 0.22
N TRP A 4 -34.84 -12.11 -0.50
CA TRP A 4 -33.91 -11.57 -1.49
C TRP A 4 -32.67 -10.95 -0.83
N VAL A 5 -32.80 -10.19 0.24
CA VAL A 5 -31.71 -9.63 1.05
C VAL A 5 -30.88 -10.76 1.66
N ARG A 6 -31.52 -11.80 2.20
CA ARG A 6 -30.86 -12.97 2.78
C ARG A 6 -30.05 -13.75 1.74
N ASN A 7 -30.60 -13.99 0.55
CA ASN A 7 -29.89 -14.71 -0.52
C ASN A 7 -28.68 -13.93 -1.04
N ARG A 8 -28.79 -12.62 -1.22
CA ARG A 8 -27.69 -11.75 -1.63
C ARG A 8 -26.59 -11.70 -0.57
N TRP A 9 -26.95 -11.63 0.70
CA TRP A 9 -26.00 -11.68 1.81
C TRP A 9 -25.25 -13.03 1.88
N ILE A 10 -25.94 -14.14 1.68
CA ILE A 10 -25.32 -15.48 1.61
C ILE A 10 -24.30 -15.50 0.47
N MET A 11 -24.63 -14.95 -0.69
CA MET A 11 -23.74 -14.91 -1.86
C MET A 11 -22.48 -14.06 -1.58
N ILE A 12 -22.62 -12.86 -1.02
CA ILE A 12 -21.48 -11.99 -0.66
C ILE A 12 -20.58 -12.69 0.38
N ASN A 13 -21.17 -13.30 1.39
CA ASN A 13 -20.45 -14.02 2.43
C ASN A 13 -19.67 -15.22 1.87
N THR A 14 -20.28 -15.97 0.95
CA THR A 14 -19.62 -17.08 0.26
C THR A 14 -18.46 -16.57 -0.58
N THR A 15 -18.64 -15.48 -1.32
CA THR A 15 -17.61 -14.86 -2.16
C THR A 15 -16.42 -14.40 -1.33
N ILE A 16 -16.64 -13.67 -0.23
CA ILE A 16 -15.55 -13.19 0.64
C ILE A 16 -14.84 -14.37 1.32
N ASN A 17 -15.59 -15.36 1.82
CA ASN A 17 -14.97 -16.52 2.43
C ASN A 17 -14.13 -17.32 1.41
N GLN A 18 -14.61 -17.47 0.18
CA GLN A 18 -13.85 -18.11 -0.90
C GLN A 18 -12.60 -17.30 -1.26
N PHE A 19 -12.70 -15.98 -1.32
CA PHE A 19 -11.57 -15.09 -1.52
C PHE A 19 -10.51 -15.29 -0.42
N LEU A 20 -10.88 -15.12 0.86
CA LEU A 20 -9.94 -15.18 1.98
C LEU A 20 -9.31 -16.56 2.18
N THR A 21 -10.04 -17.66 1.86
CA THR A 21 -9.56 -19.02 2.16
C THR A 21 -8.92 -19.73 0.98
N LYS A 22 -9.33 -19.42 -0.26
CA LYS A 22 -8.90 -20.15 -1.45
C LYS A 22 -8.17 -19.29 -2.48
N GLN A 23 -8.62 -18.07 -2.76
CA GLN A 23 -8.02 -17.26 -3.81
C GLN A 23 -6.77 -16.53 -3.29
N LEU A 24 -6.89 -15.80 -2.19
CA LEU A 24 -5.83 -14.96 -1.62
C LEU A 24 -4.48 -15.71 -1.45
N PRO A 25 -4.42 -16.94 -0.89
CA PRO A 25 -3.15 -17.67 -0.74
C PRO A 25 -2.51 -18.17 -2.04
N ASN A 26 -3.22 -18.07 -3.15
CA ASN A 26 -2.72 -18.54 -4.45
C ASN A 26 -2.30 -17.38 -5.37
N LEU A 27 -2.54 -16.13 -4.96
CA LEU A 27 -2.16 -14.97 -5.76
C LEU A 27 -0.64 -14.81 -5.84
N LYS A 28 -0.19 -14.42 -7.04
CA LYS A 28 1.19 -14.07 -7.36
C LYS A 28 1.26 -12.60 -7.71
N ILE A 29 1.85 -11.79 -6.85
CA ILE A 29 1.86 -10.34 -6.99
C ILE A 29 3.30 -9.84 -7.12
N ALA A 30 3.57 -9.05 -8.15
CA ALA A 30 4.80 -8.29 -8.26
C ALA A 30 4.62 -6.92 -7.57
N VAL A 31 5.61 -6.51 -6.78
CA VAL A 31 5.72 -5.17 -6.21
C VAL A 31 6.96 -4.53 -6.80
N VAL A 32 6.80 -3.37 -7.45
CA VAL A 32 7.90 -2.61 -8.02
C VAL A 32 7.91 -1.23 -7.38
N GLY A 33 9.05 -0.79 -6.86
CA GLY A 33 9.12 0.54 -6.25
C GLY A 33 10.28 0.79 -5.31
N ASP A 34 10.15 1.88 -4.56
CA ASP A 34 11.18 2.35 -3.65
C ASP A 34 11.11 1.61 -2.31
N VAL A 35 12.06 0.69 -2.11
CA VAL A 35 12.18 -0.08 -0.87
C VAL A 35 13.01 0.66 0.16
N MET A 36 12.69 0.50 1.43
CA MET A 36 13.43 1.13 2.54
C MET A 36 13.32 0.32 3.84
N VAL A 37 14.19 0.66 4.79
CA VAL A 37 14.13 0.15 6.17
C VAL A 37 13.59 1.25 7.08
N ASP A 38 12.52 0.98 7.80
CA ASP A 38 12.06 1.79 8.91
C ASP A 38 12.64 1.26 10.21
N ARG A 39 13.47 2.08 10.90
CA ARG A 39 14.15 1.73 12.15
C ARG A 39 13.64 2.60 13.28
N TYR A 40 13.17 1.98 14.36
CA TYR A 40 12.68 2.63 15.56
C TYR A 40 13.65 2.36 16.71
N VAL A 41 14.20 3.44 17.28
CA VAL A 41 15.12 3.38 18.42
C VAL A 41 14.38 3.91 19.65
N PHE A 42 13.96 3.03 20.52
CA PHE A 42 13.26 3.36 21.76
C PHE A 42 14.24 3.55 22.90
N GLY A 43 14.02 4.55 23.74
CA GLY A 43 14.85 4.79 24.91
C GLY A 43 14.21 5.74 25.91
N ASP A 44 14.92 5.93 27.02
CA ASP A 44 14.52 6.83 28.11
C ASP A 44 15.42 8.08 28.10
N VAL A 45 14.79 9.25 28.28
CA VAL A 45 15.49 10.53 28.35
C VAL A 45 15.46 11.04 29.78
N SER A 46 16.56 10.86 30.51
CA SER A 46 16.64 11.24 31.92
C SER A 46 17.66 12.38 32.21
N ARG A 47 18.41 12.80 31.21
CA ARG A 47 19.46 13.84 31.40
C ARG A 47 19.75 14.59 30.11
N ILE A 48 20.31 15.78 30.29
CA ILE A 48 20.94 16.56 29.20
C ILE A 48 22.41 16.16 29.11
N SER A 49 22.96 16.17 27.87
CA SER A 49 24.39 15.90 27.64
C SER A 49 25.25 16.98 28.30
N PRO A 50 26.39 16.61 28.92
CA PRO A 50 27.36 17.58 29.37
C PRO A 50 28.14 18.24 28.21
N GLU A 51 28.08 17.64 27.00
CA GLU A 51 28.85 18.12 25.82
C GLU A 51 28.06 19.17 25.01
N ALA A 52 26.73 19.15 25.09
CA ALA A 52 25.86 20.08 24.36
C ALA A 52 24.45 20.09 25.01
N PRO A 53 23.64 21.16 24.83
CA PRO A 53 22.29 21.25 25.39
C PRO A 53 21.28 20.35 24.63
N VAL A 54 21.59 19.06 24.53
CA VAL A 54 20.76 18.04 23.86
C VAL A 54 20.41 16.91 24.83
N PRO A 55 19.20 16.31 24.71
CA PRO A 55 18.81 15.19 25.54
C PRO A 55 19.66 13.95 25.21
N VAL A 56 20.00 13.16 26.24
CA VAL A 56 20.63 11.85 26.09
C VAL A 56 19.53 10.78 26.10
N ASN A 57 19.32 10.14 24.97
CA ASN A 57 18.40 9.00 24.86
C ASN A 57 19.17 7.71 25.15
N ARG A 58 18.86 7.06 26.28
CA ARG A 58 19.42 5.76 26.66
C ARG A 58 18.60 4.66 25.99
N VAL A 59 19.15 4.09 24.91
CA VAL A 59 18.47 3.08 24.09
C VAL A 59 18.17 1.83 24.91
N SER A 60 16.90 1.43 24.93
CA SER A 60 16.41 0.22 25.58
C SER A 60 16.00 -0.86 24.57
N LYS A 61 15.51 -0.47 23.38
CA LYS A 61 15.03 -1.40 22.35
C LYS A 61 15.22 -0.81 20.98
N MET A 62 15.45 -1.67 19.99
CA MET A 62 15.38 -1.31 18.57
C MET A 62 14.35 -2.23 17.88
N LYS A 63 13.61 -1.66 16.93
CA LYS A 63 12.70 -2.38 16.04
C LYS A 63 13.00 -1.96 14.60
N GLU A 64 13.11 -2.93 13.73
CA GLU A 64 13.37 -2.74 12.30
C GLU A 64 12.27 -3.41 11.51
N VAL A 65 11.74 -2.72 10.52
CA VAL A 65 10.65 -3.22 9.67
C VAL A 65 10.86 -2.76 8.24
N LEU A 66 10.25 -3.47 7.32
CA LEU A 66 10.17 -3.07 5.91
C LEU A 66 9.33 -1.80 5.76
N GLY A 67 9.78 -0.86 4.92
CA GLY A 67 9.08 0.38 4.59
C GLY A 67 8.94 0.56 3.08
N GLY A 68 8.07 1.48 2.64
CA GLY A 68 7.79 1.73 1.24
C GLY A 68 7.32 0.47 0.51
N ALA A 69 7.87 0.19 -0.67
CA ALA A 69 7.56 -1.02 -1.43
C ALA A 69 7.76 -2.31 -0.62
N GLY A 70 8.70 -2.32 0.33
CA GLY A 70 8.92 -3.43 1.25
C GLY A 70 7.73 -3.65 2.20
N ASN A 71 7.10 -2.60 2.70
CA ASN A 71 5.91 -2.73 3.54
C ASN A 71 4.70 -3.24 2.77
N VAL A 72 4.51 -2.80 1.51
CA VAL A 72 3.49 -3.36 0.61
C VAL A 72 3.74 -4.85 0.39
N ALA A 73 4.98 -5.24 0.10
CA ALA A 73 5.37 -6.63 -0.08
C ALA A 73 5.14 -7.47 1.19
N SER A 74 5.46 -6.91 2.38
CA SER A 74 5.22 -7.53 3.68
C SER A 74 3.73 -7.75 3.94
N ASN A 75 2.88 -6.75 3.68
CA ASN A 75 1.42 -6.91 3.79
C ASN A 75 0.92 -8.07 2.90
N LEU A 76 1.33 -8.10 1.63
CA LEU A 76 0.93 -9.15 0.69
C LEU A 76 1.43 -10.54 1.12
N SER A 77 2.67 -10.64 1.62
CA SER A 77 3.22 -11.92 2.10
C SER A 77 2.48 -12.42 3.35
N ASN A 78 2.16 -11.53 4.30
CA ASN A 78 1.38 -11.88 5.50
C ASN A 78 -0.10 -12.19 5.21
N LEU A 79 -0.56 -11.90 3.99
CA LEU A 79 -1.82 -12.37 3.43
C LEU A 79 -1.70 -13.74 2.75
N ASP A 80 -0.53 -14.39 2.85
CA ASP A 80 -0.13 -15.66 2.22
C ASP A 80 -0.02 -15.59 0.68
N CYS A 81 0.06 -14.41 0.07
CA CYS A 81 0.34 -14.27 -1.36
C CYS A 81 1.80 -14.64 -1.65
N LYS A 82 2.07 -15.12 -2.87
CA LYS A 82 3.43 -15.22 -3.39
C LYS A 82 3.85 -13.85 -3.93
N VAL A 83 4.87 -13.27 -3.31
CA VAL A 83 5.29 -11.88 -3.58
C VAL A 83 6.67 -11.86 -4.22
N TYR A 84 6.81 -11.07 -5.29
CA TYR A 84 8.05 -10.81 -6.00
C TYR A 84 8.37 -9.32 -5.91
N LEU A 85 9.56 -8.95 -5.43
CA LEU A 85 9.96 -7.56 -5.26
C LEU A 85 10.98 -7.15 -6.33
N GLY A 86 10.64 -6.12 -7.12
CA GLY A 86 11.53 -5.40 -8.02
C GLY A 86 11.88 -4.04 -7.42
N ALA A 87 13.12 -3.86 -6.98
CA ALA A 87 13.56 -2.66 -6.28
C ALA A 87 15.07 -2.46 -6.39
N LEU A 88 15.57 -1.35 -5.84
CA LEU A 88 16.99 -1.03 -5.80
C LEU A 88 17.43 -0.75 -4.36
N ALA A 89 18.50 -1.42 -3.90
CA ALA A 89 19.13 -1.23 -2.60
C ALA A 89 20.61 -0.89 -2.75
N GLY A 90 21.23 -0.34 -1.71
CA GLY A 90 22.66 -0.15 -1.64
C GLY A 90 23.41 -1.43 -1.23
N ASN A 91 24.69 -1.54 -1.61
CA ASN A 91 25.60 -2.58 -1.13
C ASN A 91 26.21 -2.17 0.22
N ASP A 92 25.36 -2.03 1.24
CA ASP A 92 25.74 -1.54 2.57
C ASP A 92 25.13 -2.39 3.71
N ASP A 93 25.39 -2.02 4.96
CA ASP A 93 24.85 -2.71 6.14
C ASP A 93 23.32 -2.67 6.18
N HIS A 94 22.74 -1.55 5.74
CA HIS A 94 21.29 -1.41 5.68
C HIS A 94 20.68 -2.28 4.56
N GLY A 95 21.41 -2.49 3.44
CA GLY A 95 21.03 -3.41 2.38
C GLY A 95 21.03 -4.87 2.84
N ARG A 96 22.03 -5.26 3.64
CA ARG A 96 22.07 -6.59 4.29
C ARG A 96 20.90 -6.78 5.26
N LEU A 97 20.58 -5.76 6.05
CA LEU A 97 19.43 -5.77 6.95
C LEU A 97 18.11 -5.87 6.16
N LEU A 98 17.97 -5.07 5.11
CA LEU A 98 16.82 -5.12 4.21
C LEU A 98 16.60 -6.53 3.63
N GLN A 99 17.66 -7.16 3.10
CA GLN A 99 17.61 -8.53 2.58
C GLN A 99 17.15 -9.52 3.66
N HIS A 100 17.69 -9.42 4.86
CA HIS A 100 17.28 -10.28 5.99
C HIS A 100 15.79 -10.13 6.34
N LEU A 101 15.27 -8.91 6.34
CA LEU A 101 13.84 -8.65 6.60
C LEU A 101 12.96 -9.23 5.48
N LEU A 102 13.38 -9.07 4.20
CA LEU A 102 12.68 -9.63 3.04
C LEU A 102 12.64 -11.16 3.08
N ASP A 103 13.76 -11.78 3.43
CA ASP A 103 13.86 -13.24 3.58
C ASP A 103 12.97 -13.76 4.72
N THR A 104 12.91 -13.01 5.83
CA THR A 104 12.03 -13.33 6.99
C THR A 104 10.56 -13.34 6.58
N ASP A 105 10.14 -12.39 5.76
CA ASP A 105 8.79 -12.28 5.23
C ASP A 105 8.57 -13.17 3.96
N LYS A 106 9.57 -13.98 3.58
CA LYS A 106 9.51 -14.92 2.44
C LYS A 106 9.18 -14.24 1.10
N ILE A 107 9.67 -13.02 0.92
CA ILE A 107 9.50 -12.25 -0.31
C ILE A 107 10.58 -12.69 -1.31
N ASP A 108 10.18 -12.98 -2.55
CA ASP A 108 11.12 -13.30 -3.63
C ASP A 108 11.85 -12.03 -4.06
N THR A 109 13.17 -12.03 -3.90
CA THR A 109 14.06 -10.89 -4.15
C THR A 109 14.84 -11.01 -5.47
N THR A 110 14.42 -11.85 -6.39
CA THR A 110 15.08 -12.01 -7.71
C THR A 110 15.08 -10.73 -8.56
N GLY A 111 14.20 -9.78 -8.25
CA GLY A 111 14.17 -8.44 -8.85
C GLY A 111 14.83 -7.34 -7.99
N LEU A 112 15.46 -7.69 -6.86
CA LEU A 112 16.20 -6.73 -6.05
C LEU A 112 17.58 -6.50 -6.62
N ILE A 113 17.84 -5.31 -7.14
CA ILE A 113 19.14 -4.90 -7.66
C ILE A 113 19.94 -4.28 -6.53
N THR A 114 21.21 -4.65 -6.41
CA THR A 114 22.15 -4.05 -5.46
C THR A 114 23.11 -3.12 -6.19
N SER A 115 23.26 -1.88 -5.72
CA SER A 115 24.12 -0.85 -6.32
C SER A 115 25.17 -0.36 -5.33
N ASP A 116 26.40 -0.16 -5.80
CA ASP A 116 27.50 0.43 -5.01
C ASP A 116 27.41 1.98 -5.00
N ASP A 117 26.65 2.57 -5.91
CA ASP A 117 26.57 4.02 -6.13
C ASP A 117 25.46 4.71 -5.30
N ARG A 118 24.74 3.96 -4.48
CA ARG A 118 23.69 4.51 -3.62
C ARG A 118 23.64 3.84 -2.25
N SER A 119 23.15 4.57 -1.26
CA SER A 119 22.83 4.01 0.05
C SER A 119 21.43 3.38 0.07
N THR A 120 21.29 2.30 0.84
CA THR A 120 19.96 1.75 1.14
C THR A 120 19.16 2.76 1.95
N ILE A 121 17.96 3.10 1.46
CA ILE A 121 17.10 4.07 2.13
C ILE A 121 16.74 3.55 3.51
N THR A 122 17.06 4.34 4.53
CA THR A 122 16.74 4.00 5.93
C THR A 122 16.19 5.22 6.63
N LYS A 123 15.02 5.06 7.26
CA LYS A 123 14.37 6.08 8.07
C LYS A 123 14.43 5.69 9.54
N MET A 124 15.39 6.27 10.27
CA MET A 124 15.58 5.98 11.70
C MET A 124 14.84 7.01 12.54
N ARG A 125 13.88 6.54 13.35
CA ARG A 125 13.10 7.35 14.28
C ARG A 125 13.59 7.12 15.70
N ILE A 126 14.04 8.19 16.35
CA ILE A 126 14.49 8.18 17.74
C ILE A 126 13.29 8.54 18.62
N LEU A 127 12.89 7.62 19.49
CA LEU A 127 11.77 7.80 20.43
C LEU A 127 12.30 7.84 21.85
N GLY A 128 11.96 8.89 22.59
CA GLY A 128 12.21 9.04 24.02
C GLY A 128 10.86 9.14 24.75
N ASP A 129 10.64 8.33 25.78
CA ASP A 129 9.43 8.35 26.61
C ASP A 129 8.10 8.40 25.82
N ARG A 130 8.00 7.63 24.71
CA ARG A 130 6.87 7.55 23.78
C ARG A 130 6.72 8.72 22.82
N GLN A 131 7.62 9.71 22.82
CA GLN A 131 7.61 10.82 21.88
C GLN A 131 8.72 10.67 20.83
N GLN A 132 8.41 10.93 19.55
CA GLN A 132 9.44 11.01 18.53
C GLN A 132 10.24 12.30 18.71
N MET A 133 11.54 12.16 18.99
CA MET A 133 12.46 13.26 19.21
C MET A 133 13.15 13.71 17.92
N MET A 134 13.50 12.74 17.05
CA MET A 134 14.26 13.00 15.83
C MET A 134 13.97 11.91 14.80
N ARG A 135 14.13 12.26 13.51
CA ARG A 135 14.22 11.28 12.42
C ARG A 135 15.53 11.52 11.64
N LEU A 136 16.28 10.46 11.44
CA LEU A 136 17.47 10.46 10.60
C LEU A 136 17.13 9.70 9.31
N ASP A 137 17.31 10.37 8.16
CA ASP A 137 17.06 9.80 6.85
C ASP A 137 18.41 9.54 6.17
N PHE A 138 18.75 8.25 5.96
CA PHE A 138 19.88 7.80 5.19
C PHE A 138 19.39 7.50 3.79
N GLU A 139 19.70 8.34 2.82
CA GLU A 139 19.23 8.17 1.46
C GLU A 139 20.11 8.91 0.43
N THR A 140 20.32 8.26 -0.70
CA THR A 140 20.85 8.87 -1.91
C THR A 140 19.77 8.73 -2.98
N ILE A 141 19.19 9.84 -3.41
CA ILE A 141 18.10 9.84 -4.39
C ILE A 141 18.70 9.96 -5.79
N THR A 142 18.73 8.84 -6.50
CA THR A 142 19.16 8.76 -7.90
C THR A 142 18.17 7.91 -8.69
N ASN A 143 17.88 8.32 -9.92
CA ASN A 143 17.09 7.49 -10.81
C ASN A 143 17.85 6.21 -11.17
N LEU A 144 17.12 5.18 -11.56
CA LEU A 144 17.70 3.98 -12.17
C LEU A 144 18.57 4.36 -13.36
N THR A 145 19.69 3.65 -13.51
CA THR A 145 20.46 3.66 -14.77
C THR A 145 19.72 2.88 -15.85
N ASN A 146 20.07 3.10 -17.10
CA ASN A 146 19.47 2.36 -18.23
C ASN A 146 19.65 0.84 -18.06
N GLN A 147 20.76 0.40 -17.48
CA GLN A 147 21.03 -1.03 -17.22
C GLN A 147 20.10 -1.60 -16.16
N GLU A 148 19.90 -0.88 -15.05
CA GLU A 148 18.99 -1.26 -13.97
C GLU A 148 17.53 -1.27 -14.45
N GLU A 149 17.11 -0.27 -15.24
CA GLU A 149 15.78 -0.25 -15.87
C GLU A 149 15.58 -1.48 -16.78
N GLN A 150 16.58 -1.83 -17.60
CA GLN A 150 16.52 -3.00 -18.45
C GLN A 150 16.44 -4.30 -17.65
N GLN A 151 17.19 -4.43 -16.56
CA GLN A 151 17.15 -5.60 -15.69
C GLN A 151 15.77 -5.79 -15.07
N LEU A 152 15.17 -4.73 -14.50
CA LEU A 152 13.83 -4.78 -13.93
C LEU A 152 12.76 -5.06 -14.99
N SER A 153 12.92 -4.49 -16.20
CA SER A 153 12.00 -4.72 -17.32
C SER A 153 11.97 -6.18 -17.74
N VAL A 154 13.15 -6.79 -17.93
CA VAL A 154 13.28 -8.21 -18.31
C VAL A 154 12.76 -9.13 -17.21
N TRP A 155 13.08 -8.79 -15.94
CA TRP A 155 12.59 -9.55 -14.78
C TRP A 155 11.06 -9.54 -14.74
N LEU A 156 10.43 -8.37 -14.89
CA LEU A 156 8.97 -8.25 -14.84
C LEU A 156 8.30 -8.93 -16.03
N GLU A 157 8.87 -8.83 -17.23
CA GLU A 157 8.38 -9.52 -18.44
C GLU A 157 8.36 -11.04 -18.21
N ASN A 158 9.42 -11.59 -17.60
CA ASN A 158 9.48 -13.02 -17.29
C ASN A 158 8.40 -13.42 -16.27
N LEU A 159 8.12 -12.59 -15.27
CA LEU A 159 7.02 -12.83 -14.34
C LEU A 159 5.65 -12.78 -15.03
N CYS A 160 5.42 -11.81 -15.92
CA CYS A 160 4.18 -11.73 -16.70
C CYS A 160 3.98 -12.99 -17.55
N LYS A 161 5.03 -13.47 -18.23
CA LYS A 161 5.04 -14.74 -18.98
C LYS A 161 4.75 -15.97 -18.10
N ALA A 162 5.23 -15.94 -16.84
CA ALA A 162 4.98 -17.00 -15.86
C ALA A 162 3.59 -16.93 -15.20
N GLY A 163 2.79 -15.92 -15.52
CA GLY A 163 1.41 -15.74 -15.08
C GLY A 163 1.33 -15.20 -13.65
N ILE A 164 1.70 -13.93 -13.46
CA ILE A 164 1.38 -13.17 -12.25
C ILE A 164 -0.05 -12.62 -12.33
N ASP A 165 -0.67 -12.39 -11.18
CA ASP A 165 -2.07 -11.97 -11.07
C ASP A 165 -2.23 -10.45 -10.93
N GLY A 166 -1.16 -9.75 -10.51
CA GLY A 166 -1.19 -8.30 -10.30
C GLY A 166 0.18 -7.66 -10.14
N ILE A 167 0.24 -6.36 -10.40
CA ILE A 167 1.45 -5.55 -10.20
C ILE A 167 1.10 -4.34 -9.33
N VAL A 168 1.84 -4.15 -8.24
CA VAL A 168 1.81 -2.93 -7.42
C VAL A 168 3.02 -2.08 -7.76
N VAL A 169 2.79 -0.80 -8.04
CA VAL A 169 3.83 0.23 -8.12
C VAL A 169 3.76 1.08 -6.87
N SER A 170 4.84 1.05 -6.06
CA SER A 170 4.95 1.82 -4.81
C SER A 170 6.00 2.92 -5.00
N ASP A 171 5.52 4.11 -5.39
CA ASP A 171 6.35 5.27 -5.70
C ASP A 171 6.51 6.18 -4.47
N TYR A 172 7.75 6.32 -3.98
CA TYR A 172 8.11 7.26 -2.92
C TYR A 172 9.02 8.39 -3.43
N GLY A 173 9.19 8.49 -4.75
CA GLY A 173 10.05 9.51 -5.38
C GLY A 173 11.53 9.31 -5.08
N LYS A 174 11.97 8.06 -4.95
CA LYS A 174 13.37 7.73 -4.61
C LYS A 174 14.15 7.15 -5.79
N GLY A 175 13.53 7.16 -6.98
CA GLY A 175 14.21 6.94 -8.25
C GLY A 175 13.97 5.57 -8.92
N VAL A 176 13.25 4.64 -8.30
CA VAL A 176 12.89 3.37 -8.97
C VAL A 176 11.78 3.60 -10.00
N CYS A 177 10.78 4.39 -9.67
CA CYS A 177 9.61 4.63 -10.53
C CYS A 177 9.88 5.69 -11.61
N THR A 178 10.85 5.42 -12.51
CA THR A 178 11.15 6.29 -13.64
C THR A 178 10.03 6.24 -14.67
N PRO A 179 9.82 7.31 -15.47
CA PRO A 179 8.82 7.30 -16.55
C PRO A 179 9.03 6.16 -17.56
N THR A 180 10.28 5.80 -17.86
CA THR A 180 10.62 4.70 -18.78
C THR A 180 10.20 3.35 -18.22
N LEU A 181 10.57 3.04 -16.98
CA LEU A 181 10.18 1.80 -16.32
C LEU A 181 8.66 1.69 -16.18
N LEU A 182 7.99 2.77 -15.76
CA LEU A 182 6.53 2.81 -15.60
C LEU A 182 5.81 2.54 -16.93
N LYS A 183 6.27 3.14 -18.02
CA LYS A 183 5.74 2.86 -19.36
C LYS A 183 5.89 1.39 -19.74
N THR A 184 7.02 0.77 -19.40
CA THR A 184 7.23 -0.68 -19.61
C THR A 184 6.27 -1.52 -18.74
N ILE A 185 6.13 -1.19 -17.47
CA ILE A 185 5.22 -1.88 -16.54
C ILE A 185 3.79 -1.88 -17.09
N PHE A 186 3.25 -0.71 -17.43
CA PHE A 186 1.87 -0.60 -17.92
C PHE A 186 1.69 -1.21 -19.32
N GLY A 187 2.73 -1.17 -20.15
CA GLY A 187 2.75 -1.87 -21.44
C GLY A 187 2.62 -3.39 -21.26
N LEU A 188 3.45 -3.99 -20.41
CA LEU A 188 3.40 -5.41 -20.09
C LEU A 188 2.07 -5.79 -19.43
N ALA A 189 1.60 -4.99 -18.47
CA ALA A 189 0.33 -5.24 -17.82
C ALA A 189 -0.83 -5.30 -18.82
N LYS A 190 -0.86 -4.39 -19.77
CA LYS A 190 -1.85 -4.37 -20.87
C LYS A 190 -1.71 -5.58 -21.78
N GLU A 191 -0.49 -5.95 -22.18
CA GLU A 191 -0.21 -7.08 -23.07
C GLU A 191 -0.65 -8.41 -22.47
N TYR A 192 -0.37 -8.60 -21.18
CA TYR A 192 -0.68 -9.86 -20.47
C TYR A 192 -2.01 -9.83 -19.70
N GLY A 193 -2.77 -8.73 -19.75
CA GLY A 193 -4.06 -8.60 -19.08
C GLY A 193 -3.95 -8.57 -17.53
N VAL A 194 -2.84 -8.06 -16.99
CA VAL A 194 -2.56 -8.01 -15.55
C VAL A 194 -3.06 -6.67 -14.98
N GLN A 195 -3.72 -6.73 -13.83
CA GLN A 195 -4.17 -5.51 -13.13
C GLN A 195 -3.01 -4.78 -12.47
N THR A 196 -3.05 -3.44 -12.48
CA THR A 196 -2.01 -2.61 -11.86
C THR A 196 -2.61 -1.64 -10.84
N ILE A 197 -1.93 -1.48 -9.70
CA ILE A 197 -2.25 -0.44 -8.71
C ILE A 197 -1.00 0.39 -8.45
N VAL A 198 -1.16 1.70 -8.38
CA VAL A 198 -0.07 2.64 -8.10
C VAL A 198 -0.37 3.39 -6.80
N ASP A 199 0.57 3.34 -5.86
CA ASP A 199 0.65 4.32 -4.76
C ASP A 199 1.50 5.49 -5.25
N PRO A 200 0.89 6.69 -5.49
CA PRO A 200 1.52 7.73 -6.28
C PRO A 200 2.40 8.66 -5.47
N LYS A 201 3.37 9.31 -6.15
CA LYS A 201 4.17 10.40 -5.60
C LYS A 201 4.36 11.54 -6.59
N GLY A 202 4.36 12.79 -6.04
CA GLY A 202 4.54 14.01 -6.82
C GLY A 202 3.25 14.50 -7.48
N ALA A 203 3.34 15.64 -8.17
CA ALA A 203 2.19 16.30 -8.79
C ALA A 203 1.91 15.82 -10.23
N ASP A 204 2.92 15.34 -10.93
CA ASP A 204 2.76 14.86 -12.30
C ASP A 204 2.42 13.37 -12.34
N TRP A 205 1.14 13.09 -12.59
CA TRP A 205 0.63 11.72 -12.72
C TRP A 205 0.52 11.24 -14.16
N SER A 206 0.95 12.03 -15.14
CA SER A 206 1.01 11.58 -16.55
C SER A 206 1.89 10.35 -16.73
N LYS A 207 2.91 10.17 -15.87
CA LYS A 207 3.78 9.00 -15.83
C LYS A 207 3.05 7.70 -15.46
N TYR A 208 1.82 7.78 -14.90
CA TYR A 208 1.01 6.61 -14.52
C TYR A 208 -0.08 6.27 -15.54
N ASN A 209 -0.06 6.91 -16.72
CA ASN A 209 -0.99 6.58 -17.81
C ASN A 209 -0.97 5.08 -18.14
N GLY A 210 -2.14 4.47 -18.17
CA GLY A 210 -2.34 3.05 -18.44
C GLY A 210 -2.39 2.16 -17.20
N ALA A 211 -2.25 2.73 -15.98
CA ALA A 211 -2.51 2.00 -14.75
C ALA A 211 -4.01 1.74 -14.58
N THR A 212 -4.37 0.59 -13.98
CA THR A 212 -5.77 0.30 -13.66
C THR A 212 -6.27 1.22 -12.56
N CYS A 213 -5.49 1.39 -11.51
CA CYS A 213 -5.90 2.12 -10.31
C CYS A 213 -4.75 2.89 -9.68
N ILE A 214 -5.07 4.05 -9.09
CA ILE A 214 -4.14 4.86 -8.29
C ILE A 214 -4.76 5.16 -6.92
N THR A 215 -3.93 5.18 -5.86
CA THR A 215 -4.40 5.25 -4.46
C THR A 215 -3.93 6.49 -3.69
N PRO A 216 -4.19 7.72 -4.17
CA PRO A 216 -3.72 8.91 -3.51
C PRO A 216 -4.40 9.16 -2.16
N ASN A 217 -3.69 9.81 -1.25
CA ASN A 217 -4.33 10.51 -0.14
C ASN A 217 -4.82 11.90 -0.58
N VAL A 218 -5.57 12.60 0.31
CA VAL A 218 -6.15 13.92 0.03
C VAL A 218 -5.09 14.96 -0.34
N LYS A 219 -3.91 14.89 0.30
CA LYS A 219 -2.80 15.82 0.04
C LYS A 219 -2.21 15.56 -1.35
N GLU A 220 -1.93 14.32 -1.70
CA GLU A 220 -1.38 13.92 -3.00
C GLU A 220 -2.34 14.25 -4.14
N LEU A 221 -3.65 14.00 -3.96
CA LEU A 221 -4.65 14.42 -4.92
C LEU A 221 -4.65 15.96 -5.09
N GLY A 222 -4.53 16.71 -3.98
CA GLY A 222 -4.41 18.16 -4.00
C GLY A 222 -3.17 18.66 -4.70
N GLU A 223 -2.02 18.03 -4.50
CA GLU A 223 -0.76 18.32 -5.20
C GLU A 223 -0.91 18.10 -6.71
N CYS A 224 -1.56 17.01 -7.13
CA CYS A 224 -1.82 16.71 -8.54
C CYS A 224 -2.71 17.76 -9.22
N VAL A 225 -3.77 18.22 -8.56
CA VAL A 225 -4.67 19.26 -9.12
C VAL A 225 -4.20 20.69 -8.84
N GLY A 226 -3.02 20.87 -8.22
CA GLY A 226 -2.40 22.17 -7.98
C GLY A 226 -3.11 23.04 -6.94
N ARG A 227 -3.91 22.47 -6.05
CA ARG A 227 -4.63 23.19 -4.99
C ARG A 227 -4.81 22.38 -3.72
N LYS A 228 -4.89 23.05 -2.58
CA LYS A 228 -5.30 22.40 -1.32
C LYS A 228 -6.77 21.98 -1.43
N LEU A 229 -7.08 20.74 -1.05
CA LEU A 229 -8.44 20.20 -1.06
C LEU A 229 -9.01 20.17 0.36
N GLU A 230 -10.28 20.57 0.48
CA GLU A 230 -11.08 20.23 1.64
C GLU A 230 -11.48 18.76 1.59
N ASN A 231 -11.47 18.08 2.75
CA ASN A 231 -11.75 16.65 2.81
C ASN A 231 -13.26 16.39 2.91
N ASP A 232 -14.07 16.95 2.00
CA ASP A 232 -15.48 16.64 1.81
C ASP A 232 -15.71 15.82 0.53
N ASP A 233 -16.88 15.18 0.40
CA ASP A 233 -17.14 14.24 -0.68
C ASP A 233 -17.19 14.92 -2.05
N ALA A 234 -17.78 16.11 -2.13
CA ALA A 234 -17.96 16.81 -3.39
C ALA A 234 -16.61 17.29 -3.94
N THR A 235 -15.76 17.89 -3.09
CA THR A 235 -14.42 18.37 -3.45
C THR A 235 -13.51 17.22 -3.92
N ILE A 236 -13.51 16.09 -3.21
CA ILE A 236 -12.68 14.93 -3.58
C ILE A 236 -13.15 14.31 -4.89
N VAL A 237 -14.46 14.15 -5.08
CA VAL A 237 -15.01 13.58 -6.32
C VAL A 237 -14.74 14.50 -7.52
N GLU A 238 -14.90 15.82 -7.37
CA GLU A 238 -14.59 16.79 -8.42
C GLU A 238 -13.11 16.73 -8.83
N ALA A 239 -12.19 16.78 -7.84
CA ALA A 239 -10.76 16.71 -8.08
C ALA A 239 -10.36 15.40 -8.78
N ALA A 240 -10.85 14.25 -8.30
CA ALA A 240 -10.55 12.97 -8.91
C ALA A 240 -11.11 12.85 -10.34
N LYS A 241 -12.32 13.34 -10.59
CA LYS A 241 -12.88 13.39 -11.95
C LYS A 241 -12.04 14.25 -12.90
N SER A 242 -11.51 15.39 -12.45
CA SER A 242 -10.64 16.22 -13.26
C SER A 242 -9.35 15.48 -13.67
N VAL A 243 -8.75 14.70 -12.75
CA VAL A 243 -7.59 13.86 -13.03
C VAL A 243 -7.93 12.77 -14.05
N LEU A 244 -9.06 12.09 -13.93
CA LEU A 244 -9.50 11.04 -14.86
C LEU A 244 -9.76 11.55 -16.28
N THR A 245 -9.86 12.86 -16.51
CA THR A 245 -9.94 13.45 -17.86
C THR A 245 -8.57 13.61 -18.51
N THR A 246 -7.49 13.65 -17.73
CA THR A 246 -6.13 13.96 -18.19
C THR A 246 -5.17 12.78 -18.06
N VAL A 247 -5.44 11.86 -17.14
CA VAL A 247 -4.64 10.65 -16.90
C VAL A 247 -5.48 9.43 -17.22
N ASP A 248 -4.94 8.52 -18.03
CA ASP A 248 -5.64 7.30 -18.45
C ASP A 248 -5.59 6.24 -17.34
N LEU A 249 -6.62 6.25 -16.49
CA LEU A 249 -6.83 5.35 -15.36
C LEU A 249 -8.27 4.84 -15.37
N ASP A 250 -8.52 3.64 -14.88
CA ASP A 250 -9.88 3.14 -14.69
C ASP A 250 -10.50 3.63 -13.37
N TYR A 251 -9.67 3.76 -12.31
CA TYR A 251 -10.13 4.14 -10.97
C TYR A 251 -9.14 5.04 -10.23
N ILE A 252 -9.69 5.95 -9.42
CA ILE A 252 -8.96 6.63 -8.34
C ILE A 252 -9.56 6.19 -7.01
N VAL A 253 -8.72 5.67 -6.11
CA VAL A 253 -9.07 5.25 -4.74
C VAL A 253 -8.50 6.26 -3.76
N ALA A 254 -9.25 7.31 -3.47
CA ALA A 254 -8.79 8.37 -2.57
C ALA A 254 -8.90 7.93 -1.11
N THR A 255 -7.75 7.85 -0.41
CA THR A 255 -7.69 7.59 1.03
C THR A 255 -7.88 8.89 1.80
N ARG A 256 -8.83 8.91 2.76
CA ARG A 256 -9.35 10.14 3.38
C ARG A 256 -9.21 10.16 4.90
N SER A 257 -8.27 9.37 5.43
CA SER A 257 -8.03 9.25 6.87
C SER A 257 -9.32 8.92 7.64
N ALA A 258 -9.70 9.70 8.65
CA ALA A 258 -10.92 9.47 9.46
C ALA A 258 -12.23 9.46 8.65
N LYS A 259 -12.23 9.95 7.42
CA LYS A 259 -13.39 9.88 6.51
C LYS A 259 -13.42 8.61 5.65
N GLY A 260 -12.47 7.70 5.81
CA GLY A 260 -12.44 6.42 5.10
C GLY A 260 -11.88 6.51 3.70
N ILE A 261 -12.52 5.85 2.74
CA ILE A 261 -12.03 5.73 1.37
C ILE A 261 -13.15 6.06 0.38
N THR A 262 -12.81 6.81 -0.67
CA THR A 262 -13.72 7.10 -1.78
C THR A 262 -13.12 6.60 -3.08
N VAL A 263 -13.89 5.81 -3.83
CA VAL A 263 -13.50 5.32 -5.16
C VAL A 263 -14.27 6.08 -6.22
N ILE A 264 -13.57 6.57 -7.22
CA ILE A 264 -14.13 7.24 -8.40
C ILE A 264 -13.69 6.46 -9.64
N ALA A 265 -14.66 6.00 -10.43
CA ALA A 265 -14.42 5.30 -11.68
C ALA A 265 -14.43 6.26 -12.87
N LYS A 266 -13.73 5.89 -13.94
CA LYS A 266 -13.66 6.63 -15.21
C LYS A 266 -15.04 6.84 -15.84
N ASP A 267 -15.99 5.90 -15.64
CA ASP A 267 -17.38 5.99 -16.12
C ASP A 267 -18.26 6.91 -15.25
N GLY A 268 -17.69 7.57 -14.23
CA GLY A 268 -18.38 8.50 -13.35
C GLY A 268 -19.01 7.90 -12.11
N ARG A 269 -19.07 6.56 -11.97
CA ARG A 269 -19.53 5.91 -10.75
C ARG A 269 -18.63 6.27 -9.57
N THR A 270 -19.24 6.42 -8.41
CA THR A 270 -18.53 6.77 -7.18
C THR A 270 -19.05 5.90 -6.02
N TRP A 271 -18.13 5.43 -5.19
CA TRP A 271 -18.42 4.70 -3.97
C TRP A 271 -17.68 5.31 -2.80
N HIS A 272 -18.35 5.43 -1.69
CA HIS A 272 -17.80 5.92 -0.45
C HIS A 272 -17.95 4.89 0.66
N ASN A 273 -16.89 4.63 1.41
CA ASN A 273 -16.92 3.78 2.59
C ASN A 273 -16.29 4.55 3.76
N PRO A 274 -17.09 4.97 4.76
CA PRO A 274 -16.59 5.70 5.93
C PRO A 274 -15.62 4.82 6.73
N ALA A 275 -14.67 5.44 7.40
CA ALA A 275 -13.73 4.72 8.26
C ALA A 275 -14.48 3.94 9.36
N THR A 276 -14.00 2.74 9.66
CA THR A 276 -14.49 1.99 10.81
C THR A 276 -14.12 2.72 12.09
N GLN A 277 -15.09 2.88 13.00
CA GLN A 277 -14.84 3.50 14.30
C GLN A 277 -13.96 2.56 15.14
N GLN A 278 -12.66 2.84 15.18
CA GLN A 278 -11.69 2.15 16.04
C GLN A 278 -10.79 3.18 16.71
N GLU A 279 -10.19 2.81 17.85
CA GLU A 279 -9.13 3.63 18.44
C GLU A 279 -7.93 3.65 17.48
N VAL A 280 -7.52 4.85 17.08
CA VAL A 280 -6.38 5.07 16.19
C VAL A 280 -5.14 5.29 17.05
N PHE A 281 -4.18 4.37 16.97
CA PHE A 281 -2.88 4.50 17.63
C PHE A 281 -1.81 5.06 16.69
N ASP A 282 -1.73 4.53 15.46
CA ASP A 282 -0.77 4.97 14.48
C ASP A 282 -1.34 4.75 13.06
N VAL A 283 -1.19 5.76 12.21
CA VAL A 283 -1.66 5.70 10.82
C VAL A 283 -0.59 5.23 9.83
N SER A 284 0.63 4.95 10.33
CA SER A 284 1.75 4.50 9.50
C SER A 284 1.46 3.16 8.84
N GLY A 285 1.61 3.09 7.51
CA GLY A 285 1.39 1.87 6.73
C GLY A 285 -0.07 1.58 6.38
N ALA A 286 -1.04 2.39 6.83
CA ALA A 286 -2.45 2.20 6.47
C ALA A 286 -2.68 2.35 4.95
N GLY A 287 -1.99 3.27 4.28
CA GLY A 287 -1.99 3.41 2.82
C GLY A 287 -1.51 2.13 2.13
N ASP A 288 -0.33 1.62 2.54
CA ASP A 288 0.24 0.38 2.00
C ASP A 288 -0.70 -0.82 2.18
N THR A 289 -1.42 -0.87 3.32
CA THR A 289 -2.44 -1.90 3.57
C THR A 289 -3.62 -1.77 2.60
N VAL A 290 -4.11 -0.54 2.36
CA VAL A 290 -5.18 -0.29 1.36
C VAL A 290 -4.72 -0.72 -0.02
N VAL A 291 -3.52 -0.33 -0.46
CA VAL A 291 -2.92 -0.72 -1.75
C VAL A 291 -2.87 -2.24 -1.89
N SER A 292 -2.32 -2.93 -0.89
CA SER A 292 -2.19 -4.39 -0.87
C SER A 292 -3.53 -5.10 -0.95
N MET A 293 -4.51 -4.66 -0.15
CA MET A 293 -5.85 -5.25 -0.15
C MET A 293 -6.60 -4.99 -1.46
N MET A 294 -6.54 -3.77 -1.98
CA MET A 294 -7.15 -3.43 -3.28
C MET A 294 -6.57 -4.29 -4.39
N MET A 295 -5.22 -4.47 -4.41
CA MET A 295 -4.57 -5.32 -5.41
C MET A 295 -5.06 -6.77 -5.35
N THR A 296 -5.06 -7.36 -4.15
CA THR A 296 -5.52 -8.76 -4.00
C THR A 296 -6.98 -8.96 -4.40
N CYS A 297 -7.84 -7.99 -4.09
CA CYS A 297 -9.25 -8.03 -4.47
C CYS A 297 -9.42 -7.93 -6.00
N LEU A 298 -8.72 -7.00 -6.66
CA LEU A 298 -8.79 -6.82 -8.11
C LEU A 298 -8.22 -8.03 -8.84
N ALA A 299 -7.07 -8.53 -8.41
CA ALA A 299 -6.44 -9.75 -8.97
C ALA A 299 -7.35 -10.99 -8.83
N SER A 300 -8.20 -11.03 -7.81
CA SER A 300 -9.20 -12.09 -7.61
C SER A 300 -10.51 -11.86 -8.37
N GLY A 301 -10.65 -10.78 -9.14
CA GLY A 301 -11.86 -10.44 -9.88
C GLY A 301 -13.04 -9.97 -9.00
N LEU A 302 -12.78 -9.54 -7.76
CA LEU A 302 -13.82 -8.96 -6.91
C LEU A 302 -14.27 -7.60 -7.44
N SER A 303 -15.54 -7.26 -7.23
CA SER A 303 -16.05 -5.95 -7.61
C SER A 303 -15.34 -4.84 -6.80
N MET A 304 -15.15 -3.68 -7.41
CA MET A 304 -14.52 -2.52 -6.77
C MET A 304 -15.21 -2.13 -5.44
N ARG A 305 -16.52 -2.25 -5.38
CA ARG A 305 -17.28 -1.99 -4.16
C ARG A 305 -16.93 -2.94 -3.02
N LEU A 306 -16.76 -4.23 -3.33
CA LEU A 306 -16.37 -5.23 -2.33
C LEU A 306 -14.91 -5.06 -1.92
N ALA A 307 -14.03 -4.77 -2.88
CA ALA A 307 -12.63 -4.45 -2.63
C ALA A 307 -12.48 -3.27 -1.66
N LEU A 308 -13.23 -2.19 -1.91
CA LEU A 308 -13.26 -1.01 -1.04
C LEU A 308 -13.66 -1.36 0.40
N HIS A 309 -14.69 -2.20 0.58
CA HIS A 309 -15.15 -2.60 1.91
C HIS A 309 -14.09 -3.41 2.66
N ILE A 310 -13.46 -4.38 1.99
CA ILE A 310 -12.42 -5.23 2.58
C ILE A 310 -11.17 -4.40 2.91
N ALA A 311 -10.72 -3.54 2.00
CA ALA A 311 -9.55 -2.69 2.19
C ALA A 311 -9.73 -1.69 3.36
N ASN A 312 -10.92 -1.09 3.48
CA ASN A 312 -11.22 -0.17 4.59
C ASN A 312 -11.25 -0.91 5.94
N GLY A 313 -11.79 -2.12 5.98
CA GLY A 313 -11.76 -2.97 7.18
C GLY A 313 -10.34 -3.36 7.59
N ALA A 314 -9.49 -3.74 6.64
CA ALA A 314 -8.08 -4.06 6.87
C ALA A 314 -7.29 -2.84 7.39
N ALA A 315 -7.49 -1.67 6.77
CA ALA A 315 -6.88 -0.42 7.24
C ALA A 315 -7.29 -0.10 8.70
N GLY A 316 -8.56 -0.34 9.05
CA GLY A 316 -9.05 -0.19 10.42
C GLY A 316 -8.28 -1.05 11.43
N ILE A 317 -7.96 -2.30 11.09
CA ILE A 317 -7.15 -3.18 11.95
C ILE A 317 -5.74 -2.58 12.15
N VAL A 318 -5.10 -2.17 11.06
CA VAL A 318 -3.70 -1.70 11.08
C VAL A 318 -3.55 -0.42 11.89
N VAL A 319 -4.45 0.56 11.75
CA VAL A 319 -4.36 1.82 12.52
C VAL A 319 -4.58 1.64 14.04
N SER A 320 -5.06 0.50 14.48
CA SER A 320 -5.17 0.13 15.90
C SER A 320 -3.87 -0.46 16.48
N LYS A 321 -2.82 -0.61 15.67
CA LYS A 321 -1.50 -1.12 16.09
C LYS A 321 -0.50 0.02 16.22
N VAL A 322 0.63 -0.22 16.88
CA VAL A 322 1.71 0.77 17.05
C VAL A 322 2.80 0.55 16.00
N GLY A 323 3.11 1.59 15.26
CA GLY A 323 4.12 1.61 14.18
C GLY A 323 3.63 0.88 12.93
N THR A 324 4.50 0.79 11.93
CA THR A 324 4.24 0.03 10.70
C THR A 324 3.98 -1.43 11.03
N TYR A 325 2.78 -1.90 10.68
CA TYR A 325 2.30 -3.25 10.99
C TYR A 325 1.68 -3.88 9.73
N PRO A 326 2.19 -5.01 9.23
CA PRO A 326 1.58 -5.72 8.12
C PRO A 326 0.31 -6.45 8.56
N ILE A 327 -0.76 -6.35 7.78
CA ILE A 327 -2.01 -7.07 8.03
C ILE A 327 -1.81 -8.58 7.84
N HIS A 328 -2.35 -9.40 8.74
CA HIS A 328 -2.32 -10.85 8.63
C HIS A 328 -3.67 -11.40 8.12
N ARG A 329 -3.61 -12.47 7.32
CA ARG A 329 -4.82 -13.12 6.81
C ARG A 329 -5.75 -13.60 7.93
N SER A 330 -5.20 -14.08 9.03
CA SER A 330 -6.00 -14.48 10.21
C SER A 330 -6.84 -13.33 10.77
N GLU A 331 -6.30 -12.11 10.83
CA GLU A 331 -7.01 -10.94 11.32
C GLU A 331 -8.19 -10.56 10.41
N LEU A 332 -8.02 -10.73 9.08
CA LEU A 332 -9.12 -10.53 8.13
C LEU A 332 -10.22 -11.60 8.28
N LEU A 333 -9.84 -12.84 8.53
CA LEU A 333 -10.81 -13.91 8.80
C LEU A 333 -11.59 -13.64 10.09
N ASP A 334 -10.92 -13.20 11.15
CA ASP A 334 -11.54 -12.84 12.42
C ASP A 334 -12.48 -11.63 12.27
N LEU A 335 -12.03 -10.59 11.57
CA LEU A 335 -12.86 -9.43 11.22
C LEU A 335 -14.11 -9.87 10.46
N TRP A 336 -13.96 -10.73 9.46
CA TRP A 336 -15.08 -11.23 8.67
C TRP A 336 -16.05 -12.06 9.49
N HIS A 337 -15.56 -12.93 10.37
CA HIS A 337 -16.39 -13.71 11.29
C HIS A 337 -17.17 -12.80 12.25
N SER A 338 -16.55 -11.75 12.77
CA SER A 338 -17.21 -10.79 13.67
C SER A 338 -18.34 -10.01 12.94
N TYR A 339 -18.11 -9.59 11.71
CA TYR A 339 -19.14 -8.99 10.87
C TYR A 339 -20.32 -9.94 10.63
N LYS A 340 -20.07 -11.23 10.42
CA LYS A 340 -21.10 -12.24 10.23
C LYS A 340 -22.07 -12.31 11.40
N HIS A 341 -21.61 -12.12 12.61
CA HIS A 341 -22.45 -12.12 13.82
C HIS A 341 -23.19 -10.78 14.06
N SER A 342 -22.57 -9.65 13.71
CA SER A 342 -23.16 -8.33 13.92
C SER A 342 -24.22 -7.95 12.86
N ILE A 343 -24.12 -8.45 11.63
CA ILE A 343 -25.03 -8.11 10.51
C ILE A 343 -26.34 -8.89 10.56
N GLN A 344 -26.44 -9.96 11.35
CA GLN A 344 -27.75 -10.57 11.65
C GLN A 344 -28.71 -9.55 12.32
N SER A 345 -28.20 -8.43 12.82
CA SER A 345 -28.95 -7.37 13.50
C SER A 345 -29.09 -6.05 12.75
N LYS A 346 -28.27 -5.75 11.72
CA LYS A 346 -28.38 -4.53 10.90
C LYS A 346 -27.89 -4.78 9.45
N PRO A 347 -28.64 -4.43 8.39
CA PRO A 347 -28.16 -4.56 7.02
C PRO A 347 -27.00 -3.57 6.75
N LEU A 348 -25.89 -4.05 6.19
CA LEU A 348 -24.71 -3.27 5.77
C LEU A 348 -24.98 -2.28 4.62
N TYR A 349 -26.18 -2.29 4.05
CA TYR A 349 -26.57 -1.49 2.89
C TYR A 349 -27.97 -0.91 3.06
N THR A 350 -28.12 0.38 2.78
CA THR A 350 -29.43 1.01 2.63
C THR A 350 -30.10 0.56 1.31
N LYS A 351 -31.43 0.78 1.17
CA LYS A 351 -32.16 0.44 -0.05
C LYS A 351 -31.62 1.13 -1.31
N GLU A 352 -31.02 2.31 -1.16
CA GLU A 352 -30.46 3.11 -2.26
C GLU A 352 -29.06 2.67 -2.66
N GLU A 353 -28.36 1.94 -1.78
CA GLU A 353 -27.00 1.43 -2.01
C GLU A 353 -26.98 0.00 -2.57
N MET A 354 -28.16 -0.63 -2.70
CA MET A 354 -28.37 -1.97 -3.25
C MET A 354 -28.81 -1.94 -4.71
#